data_a3edc5e211b6861983fbc365f3d35cc0
#
_entry.id   a3edc5e211b6861983fbc365f3d35cc0
#
_cell.length_a   1.000
_cell.length_b   1.000
_cell.length_c   1.000
_cell.angle_alpha   90.00
_cell.angle_beta   90.00
_cell.angle_gamma   90.00
#
_symmetry.space_group_name_H-M   'P 1'
#
loop_
_entity.id
_entity.type
_entity.pdbx_description
1 polymer ?
#
loop_
_entity_poly.entity_id
_entity_poly.type
_entity_poly.pdbx_seq_one_letter_code
_entity_poly.pdbx_strand_id
1 'polypeptide(L)'
;MTDAERASAALVVRAGLVEHGLEFDEPRPGVFTAALPGERKLQTACSLRVGEHSLAISAFVARNPDENREAVYRWLLERNLRLYAVAFAVDHNGDIYLDGRIPLSAVTPDEIDRLLGSVLTYADESFNTILELGFASSIRKEWEWRLARGESTGNLEAFRGWLERSP
;
A
#
# COMPACT_ATOMS: atom_id res chain seq x y z
N MET A 1 22.86 18.32 -6.53
CA MET A 1 21.54 18.74 -6.02
C MET A 1 21.75 19.55 -4.76
N THR A 2 21.13 20.71 -4.67
CA THR A 2 21.33 21.64 -3.57
C THR A 2 20.37 21.36 -2.41
N ASP A 3 20.72 21.82 -1.20
CA ASP A 3 19.80 21.74 -0.05
C ASP A 3 18.51 22.54 -0.30
N ALA A 4 18.57 23.60 -1.10
CA ALA A 4 17.42 24.39 -1.50
C ALA A 4 16.43 23.59 -2.37
N GLU A 5 16.92 22.78 -3.31
CA GLU A 5 16.08 21.92 -4.15
C GLU A 5 15.39 20.82 -3.33
N ARG A 6 16.12 20.24 -2.38
CA ARG A 6 15.56 19.26 -1.44
C ARG A 6 14.49 19.89 -0.55
N ALA A 7 14.76 21.08 -0.03
CA ALA A 7 13.78 21.82 0.78
C ALA A 7 12.53 22.18 -0.03
N SER A 8 12.70 22.59 -1.29
CA SER A 8 11.59 22.87 -2.20
C SER A 8 10.75 21.62 -2.47
N ALA A 9 11.37 20.49 -2.76
CA ALA A 9 10.68 19.22 -2.95
C ALA A 9 9.90 18.80 -1.69
N ALA A 10 10.47 18.96 -0.50
CA ALA A 10 9.80 18.67 0.76
C ALA A 10 8.54 19.55 0.98
N LEU A 11 8.60 20.81 0.60
CA LEU A 11 7.42 21.70 0.64
C LEU A 11 6.32 21.23 -0.29
N VAL A 12 6.65 20.80 -1.50
CA VAL A 12 5.68 20.27 -2.48
C VAL A 12 5.03 18.99 -1.94
N VAL A 13 5.81 18.07 -1.37
CA VAL A 13 5.29 16.84 -0.76
C VAL A 13 4.33 17.15 0.40
N ARG A 14 4.74 18.04 1.31
CA ARG A 14 3.90 18.45 2.44
C ARG A 14 2.58 19.07 1.97
N ALA A 15 2.64 19.97 1.00
CA ALA A 15 1.46 20.58 0.44
C ALA A 15 0.51 19.55 -0.19
N GLY A 16 1.03 18.54 -0.91
CA GLY A 16 0.25 17.45 -1.47
C GLY A 16 -0.45 16.60 -0.39
N LEU A 17 0.24 16.27 0.70
CA LEU A 17 -0.36 15.54 1.82
C LEU A 17 -1.50 16.33 2.47
N VAL A 18 -1.32 17.63 2.67
CA VAL A 18 -2.37 18.52 3.19
C VAL A 18 -3.55 18.62 2.24
N GLU A 19 -3.31 18.79 0.94
CA GLU A 19 -4.35 18.91 -0.08
C GLU A 19 -5.21 17.65 -0.18
N HIS A 20 -4.61 16.47 -0.04
CA HIS A 20 -5.34 15.20 0.04
C HIS A 20 -6.05 14.98 1.38
N GLY A 21 -5.90 15.86 2.35
CA GLY A 21 -6.51 15.71 3.67
C GLY A 21 -5.97 14.52 4.47
N LEU A 22 -4.73 14.13 4.22
CA LEU A 22 -4.12 12.97 4.87
C LEU A 22 -3.55 13.34 6.24
N GLU A 23 -3.70 12.44 7.20
CA GLU A 23 -2.96 12.50 8.46
C GLU A 23 -1.50 12.10 8.21
N PHE A 24 -0.57 12.92 8.62
CA PHE A 24 0.85 12.65 8.47
C PHE A 24 1.71 13.28 9.56
N ASP A 25 2.89 12.70 9.76
CA ASP A 25 3.95 13.24 10.59
C ASP A 25 5.20 13.51 9.73
N GLU A 26 6.04 14.43 10.18
CA GLU A 26 7.36 14.66 9.61
C GLU A 26 8.43 14.47 10.70
N PRO A 27 8.81 13.21 10.99
CA PRO A 27 9.75 12.92 12.09
C PRO A 27 11.13 13.51 11.89
N ARG A 28 11.50 13.80 10.64
CA ARG A 28 12.75 14.51 10.27
C ARG A 28 12.48 15.34 9.01
N PRO A 29 13.20 16.44 8.79
CA PRO A 29 13.02 17.24 7.57
C PRO A 29 13.08 16.38 6.30
N GLY A 30 12.05 16.48 5.47
CA GLY A 30 11.92 15.74 4.20
C GLY A 30 11.58 14.26 4.35
N VAL A 31 11.26 13.77 5.55
CA VAL A 31 10.78 12.40 5.80
C VAL A 31 9.37 12.47 6.35
N PHE A 32 8.41 11.96 5.58
CA PHE A 32 7.00 11.98 5.92
C PHE A 32 6.49 10.55 6.13
N THR A 33 5.64 10.38 7.13
CA THR A 33 4.86 9.15 7.36
C THR A 33 3.39 9.52 7.32
N ALA A 34 2.64 8.87 6.44
CA ALA A 34 1.24 9.17 6.23
C ALA A 34 0.38 7.91 6.33
N ALA A 35 -0.89 8.12 6.68
CA ALA A 35 -1.91 7.08 6.67
C ALA A 35 -2.84 7.32 5.48
N LEU A 36 -2.79 6.43 4.50
CA LEU A 36 -3.64 6.47 3.31
C LEU A 36 -4.95 5.72 3.61
N PRO A 37 -6.12 6.35 3.53
CA PRO A 37 -7.39 5.69 3.76
C PRO A 37 -7.77 4.80 2.56
N GLY A 38 -8.56 3.75 2.80
CA GLY A 38 -9.06 2.88 1.77
C GLY A 38 -10.40 2.26 2.17
N GLU A 39 -11.03 1.57 1.23
CA GLU A 39 -12.31 0.89 1.45
C GLU A 39 -12.10 -0.58 1.83
N ARG A 40 -11.26 -1.31 1.08
CA ARG A 40 -10.94 -2.72 1.30
C ARG A 40 -9.88 -2.88 2.38
N LYS A 41 -8.86 -2.05 2.32
CA LYS A 41 -7.85 -1.88 3.35
C LYS A 41 -8.07 -0.53 4.02
N LEU A 42 -8.55 -0.55 5.25
CA LEU A 42 -8.98 0.67 5.95
C LEU A 42 -7.90 1.75 6.00
N GLN A 43 -6.63 1.34 6.15
CA GLN A 43 -5.51 2.26 6.24
C GLN A 43 -4.24 1.63 5.69
N THR A 44 -3.47 2.38 4.92
CA THR A 44 -2.17 1.98 4.40
C THR A 44 -1.09 2.93 4.93
N ALA A 45 -0.14 2.39 5.67
CA ALA A 45 1.02 3.15 6.12
C ALA A 45 1.94 3.44 4.93
N CYS A 46 2.26 4.71 4.72
CA CYS A 46 3.06 5.18 3.60
C CYS A 46 4.17 6.10 4.10
N SER A 47 5.38 5.90 3.61
CA SER A 47 6.50 6.81 3.84
C SER A 47 6.94 7.47 2.54
N LEU A 48 7.23 8.77 2.62
CA LEU A 48 7.84 9.55 1.54
C LEU A 48 9.13 10.16 2.08
N ARG A 49 10.22 9.98 1.34
CA ARG A 49 11.53 10.48 1.76
C ARG A 49 12.19 11.25 0.63
N VAL A 50 12.41 12.53 0.86
CA VAL A 50 13.19 13.39 -0.02
C VAL A 50 14.66 13.07 0.22
N GLY A 51 15.29 12.39 -0.73
CA GLY A 51 16.70 12.03 -0.71
C GLY A 51 17.55 13.08 -1.43
N GLU A 52 18.77 12.69 -1.73
CA GLU A 52 19.73 13.59 -2.42
C GLU A 52 19.36 13.80 -3.90
N HIS A 53 18.85 12.76 -4.58
CA HIS A 53 18.55 12.80 -6.01
C HIS A 53 17.12 12.42 -6.36
N SER A 54 16.37 11.87 -5.42
CA SER A 54 15.04 11.34 -5.67
C SER A 54 14.13 11.46 -4.46
N LEU A 55 12.83 11.50 -4.73
CA LEU A 55 11.79 11.20 -3.76
C LEU A 55 11.52 9.69 -3.80
N ALA A 56 11.70 9.01 -2.68
CA ALA A 56 11.31 7.62 -2.51
C ALA A 56 9.96 7.54 -1.82
N ILE A 57 9.09 6.66 -2.31
CA ILE A 57 7.82 6.33 -1.68
C ILE A 57 7.75 4.84 -1.39
N SER A 58 7.26 4.47 -0.22
CA SER A 58 7.07 3.09 0.18
C SER A 58 5.80 2.95 0.98
N ALA A 59 4.90 2.05 0.58
CA ALA A 59 3.64 1.80 1.24
C ALA A 59 3.53 0.32 1.60
N PHE A 60 3.24 0.02 2.86
CA PHE A 60 3.02 -1.34 3.33
C PHE A 60 1.67 -1.85 2.85
N VAL A 61 1.67 -2.97 2.12
CA VAL A 61 0.44 -3.56 1.57
C VAL A 61 -0.03 -4.74 2.41
N ALA A 62 0.82 -5.73 2.62
CA ALA A 62 0.47 -6.93 3.40
C ALA A 62 1.73 -7.58 3.97
N ARG A 63 1.56 -8.30 5.07
CA ARG A 63 2.63 -9.13 5.63
C ARG A 63 2.95 -10.32 4.71
N ASN A 64 4.05 -10.98 4.99
CA ASN A 64 4.47 -12.20 4.30
C ASN A 64 3.31 -13.20 4.21
N PRO A 65 2.91 -13.65 3.00
CA PRO A 65 1.85 -14.63 2.84
C PRO A 65 2.10 -15.93 3.59
N ASP A 66 1.04 -16.49 4.20
CA ASP A 66 1.12 -17.76 4.92
C ASP A 66 1.30 -18.95 3.97
N GLU A 67 0.75 -18.83 2.76
CA GLU A 67 0.65 -19.90 1.78
C GLU A 67 0.68 -19.35 0.34
N ASN A 68 0.84 -20.21 -0.65
CA ASN A 68 0.76 -19.89 -2.08
C ASN A 68 1.63 -18.69 -2.51
N ARG A 69 2.80 -18.55 -1.94
CA ARG A 69 3.70 -17.40 -2.21
C ARG A 69 4.00 -17.23 -3.70
N GLU A 70 4.19 -18.34 -4.41
CA GLU A 70 4.43 -18.29 -5.87
C GLU A 70 3.24 -17.66 -6.61
N ALA A 71 2.01 -18.06 -6.28
CA ALA A 71 0.81 -17.51 -6.90
C ALA A 71 0.64 -16.02 -6.56
N VAL A 72 0.91 -15.62 -5.31
CA VAL A 72 0.89 -14.22 -4.89
C VAL A 72 1.92 -13.42 -5.69
N TYR A 73 3.17 -13.87 -5.72
CA TYR A 73 4.26 -13.13 -6.39
C TYR A 73 4.04 -13.05 -7.90
N ARG A 74 3.52 -14.09 -8.53
CA ARG A 74 3.15 -14.08 -9.95
C ARG A 74 2.11 -13.00 -10.21
N TRP A 75 1.05 -12.96 -9.41
CA TRP A 75 0.00 -11.96 -9.54
C TRP A 75 0.53 -10.53 -9.38
N LEU A 76 1.38 -10.30 -8.37
CA LEU A 76 2.01 -8.99 -8.13
C LEU A 76 2.89 -8.55 -9.31
N LEU A 77 3.72 -9.46 -9.85
CA LEU A 77 4.59 -9.17 -10.99
C LEU A 77 3.80 -8.88 -12.26
N GLU A 78 2.71 -9.59 -12.50
CA GLU A 78 1.81 -9.32 -13.62
C GLU A 78 1.14 -7.95 -13.49
N ARG A 79 0.72 -7.58 -12.29
CA ARG A 79 0.16 -6.25 -12.00
C ARG A 79 1.16 -5.13 -12.23
N ASN A 80 2.43 -5.34 -11.91
CA ASN A 80 3.50 -4.35 -12.10
C ASN A 80 3.61 -3.84 -13.53
N LEU A 81 3.20 -4.62 -14.52
CA LEU A 81 3.19 -4.19 -15.93
C LEU A 81 2.28 -2.98 -16.20
N ARG A 82 1.33 -2.71 -15.31
CA ARG A 82 0.31 -1.67 -15.49
C ARG A 82 0.38 -0.54 -14.46
N LEU A 83 1.27 -0.65 -13.48
CA LEU A 83 1.36 0.33 -12.40
C LEU A 83 2.16 1.56 -12.84
N TYR A 84 1.75 2.71 -12.34
CA TYR A 84 2.44 3.97 -12.55
C TYR A 84 3.36 4.29 -11.38
N ALA A 85 4.60 4.62 -11.67
CA ALA A 85 5.65 5.14 -10.77
C ALA A 85 6.05 4.24 -9.59
N VAL A 86 5.25 3.26 -9.22
CA VAL A 86 5.52 2.30 -8.16
C VAL A 86 5.37 0.88 -8.67
N ALA A 87 5.95 -0.07 -7.96
CA ALA A 87 5.83 -1.49 -8.24
C ALA A 87 5.67 -2.26 -6.93
N PHE A 88 5.01 -3.40 -6.97
CA PHE A 88 5.00 -4.32 -5.85
C PHE A 88 6.39 -4.91 -5.65
N ALA A 89 6.81 -4.96 -4.41
CA ALA A 89 8.07 -5.52 -3.98
C ALA A 89 7.88 -6.29 -2.67
N VAL A 90 8.82 -7.16 -2.35
CA VAL A 90 8.89 -7.83 -1.07
C VAL A 90 10.19 -7.48 -0.38
N ASP A 91 10.16 -7.31 0.94
CA ASP A 91 11.35 -7.08 1.72
C ASP A 91 12.00 -8.41 2.17
N HIS A 92 13.05 -8.35 2.97
CA HIS A 92 13.77 -9.53 3.48
C HIS A 92 12.91 -10.41 4.41
N ASN A 93 11.83 -9.88 4.97
CA ASN A 93 10.85 -10.64 5.75
C ASN A 93 9.75 -11.29 4.89
N GLY A 94 9.71 -10.95 3.60
CA GLY A 94 8.64 -11.37 2.69
C GLY A 94 7.40 -10.49 2.76
N ASP A 95 7.44 -9.39 3.49
CA ASP A 95 6.33 -8.44 3.55
C ASP A 95 6.21 -7.68 2.22
N ILE A 96 4.98 -7.43 1.81
CA ILE A 96 4.63 -6.86 0.50
C ILE A 96 4.48 -5.36 0.63
N TYR A 97 5.16 -4.64 -0.25
CA TYR A 97 5.14 -3.18 -0.36
C TYR A 97 4.80 -2.73 -1.78
N LEU A 98 4.29 -1.52 -1.90
CA LEU A 98 4.41 -0.71 -3.11
C LEU A 98 5.59 0.22 -2.89
N ASP A 99 6.58 0.15 -3.77
CA ASP A 99 7.82 0.94 -3.67
C ASP A 99 8.10 1.64 -4.99
N GLY A 100 8.60 2.86 -4.93
CA GLY A 100 8.94 3.62 -6.11
C GLY A 100 9.82 4.82 -5.81
N ARG A 101 10.37 5.38 -6.89
CA ARG A 101 11.21 6.58 -6.83
C ARG A 101 10.97 7.44 -8.05
N ILE A 102 10.91 8.75 -7.83
CA ILE A 102 10.91 9.73 -8.90
C ILE A 102 12.08 10.71 -8.69
N PRO A 103 12.68 11.23 -9.76
CA PRO A 103 13.74 12.24 -9.62
C PRO A 103 13.18 13.50 -8.96
N LEU A 104 14.01 14.23 -8.21
CA LEU A 104 13.56 15.47 -7.55
C LEU A 104 13.04 16.51 -8.55
N SER A 105 13.57 16.53 -9.76
CA SER A 105 13.10 17.40 -10.85
C SER A 105 11.64 17.12 -11.28
N ALA A 106 11.12 15.92 -10.98
CA ALA A 106 9.72 15.55 -11.27
C ALA A 106 8.78 15.82 -10.08
N VAL A 107 9.28 16.28 -8.94
CA VAL A 107 8.47 16.58 -7.76
C VAL A 107 7.73 17.90 -7.99
N THR A 108 6.53 17.79 -8.52
CA THR A 108 5.59 18.88 -8.77
C THR A 108 4.27 18.60 -8.05
N PRO A 109 3.41 19.61 -7.82
CA PRO A 109 2.09 19.38 -7.23
C PRO A 109 1.29 18.31 -7.97
N ASP A 110 1.25 18.36 -9.30
CA ASP A 110 0.51 17.41 -10.15
C ASP A 110 1.07 15.99 -10.04
N GLU A 111 2.41 15.85 -9.99
CA GLU A 111 3.03 14.53 -9.87
C GLU A 111 2.83 13.92 -8.48
N ILE A 112 2.88 14.72 -7.43
CA ILE A 112 2.58 14.25 -6.06
C ILE A 112 1.11 13.83 -5.94
N ASP A 113 0.18 14.59 -6.52
CA ASP A 113 -1.23 14.22 -6.58
C ASP A 113 -1.41 12.86 -7.26
N ARG A 114 -0.82 12.68 -8.43
CA ARG A 114 -0.86 11.42 -9.18
C ARG A 114 -0.23 10.26 -8.43
N LEU A 115 0.93 10.48 -7.81
CA LEU A 115 1.66 9.46 -7.05
C LEU A 115 0.85 8.97 -5.84
N LEU A 116 0.34 9.89 -5.03
CA LEU A 116 -0.48 9.55 -3.85
C LEU A 116 -1.77 8.84 -4.26
N GLY A 117 -2.46 9.33 -5.27
CA GLY A 117 -3.67 8.70 -5.80
C GLY A 117 -3.42 7.29 -6.34
N SER A 118 -2.31 7.09 -7.05
CA SER A 118 -1.91 5.78 -7.57
C SER A 118 -1.63 4.78 -6.44
N VAL A 119 -0.82 5.15 -5.47
CA VAL A 119 -0.49 4.27 -4.33
C VAL A 119 -1.74 3.90 -3.54
N LEU A 120 -2.60 4.89 -3.24
CA LEU A 120 -3.85 4.66 -2.54
C LEU A 120 -4.74 3.66 -3.28
N THR A 121 -4.93 3.87 -4.57
CA THR A 121 -5.75 3.00 -5.41
C THR A 121 -5.17 1.59 -5.50
N TYR A 122 -3.87 1.46 -5.80
CA TYR A 122 -3.23 0.15 -5.96
C TYR A 122 -3.19 -0.66 -4.66
N ALA A 123 -2.91 -0.02 -3.52
CA ALA A 123 -2.92 -0.69 -2.23
C ALA A 123 -4.32 -1.21 -1.87
N ASP A 124 -5.35 -0.41 -2.08
CA ASP A 124 -6.72 -0.77 -1.76
C ASP A 124 -7.26 -1.87 -2.70
N GLU A 125 -7.12 -1.70 -4.01
CA GLU A 125 -7.63 -2.66 -5.00
C GLU A 125 -6.95 -4.03 -4.93
N SER A 126 -5.67 -4.10 -4.58
CA SER A 126 -4.93 -5.35 -4.54
C SER A 126 -5.14 -6.15 -3.26
N PHE A 127 -5.57 -5.51 -2.19
CA PHE A 127 -5.56 -6.08 -0.84
C PHE A 127 -6.36 -7.38 -0.72
N ASN A 128 -7.62 -7.39 -1.16
CA ASN A 128 -8.45 -8.57 -1.07
C ASN A 128 -7.93 -9.75 -1.91
N THR A 129 -7.40 -9.48 -3.10
CA THR A 129 -6.82 -10.53 -3.95
C THR A 129 -5.58 -11.16 -3.30
N ILE A 130 -4.71 -10.34 -2.71
CA ILE A 130 -3.54 -10.84 -1.96
C ILE A 130 -3.98 -11.72 -0.79
N LEU A 131 -5.01 -11.30 -0.04
CA LEU A 131 -5.54 -12.08 1.07
C LEU A 131 -6.16 -13.40 0.62
N GLU A 132 -6.95 -13.41 -0.44
CA GLU A 132 -7.54 -14.63 -1.01
C GLU A 132 -6.48 -15.62 -1.49
N LEU A 133 -5.41 -15.15 -2.12
CA LEU A 133 -4.32 -15.99 -2.60
C LEU A 133 -3.41 -16.48 -1.48
N GLY A 134 -3.00 -15.59 -0.59
CA GLY A 134 -1.92 -15.83 0.36
C GLY A 134 -2.35 -16.20 1.78
N PHE A 135 -3.64 -16.05 2.11
CA PHE A 135 -4.16 -16.21 3.47
C PHE A 135 -5.50 -17.00 3.50
N ALA A 136 -5.79 -17.72 2.45
CA ALA A 136 -7.07 -18.43 2.29
C ALA A 136 -7.41 -19.34 3.47
N SER A 137 -6.46 -20.14 3.94
CA SER A 137 -6.67 -21.06 5.06
C SER A 137 -6.93 -20.32 6.37
N SER A 138 -6.24 -19.22 6.62
CA SER A 138 -6.46 -18.38 7.81
C SER A 138 -7.81 -17.71 7.80
N ILE A 139 -8.24 -17.19 6.64
CA ILE A 139 -9.56 -16.57 6.46
C ILE A 139 -10.66 -17.60 6.70
N ARG A 140 -10.51 -18.81 6.15
CA ARG A 140 -11.48 -19.90 6.34
C ARG A 140 -11.59 -20.33 7.80
N LYS A 141 -10.47 -20.50 8.50
CA LYS A 141 -10.46 -20.84 9.93
C LYS A 141 -11.16 -19.78 10.77
N GLU A 142 -10.92 -18.51 10.49
CA GLU A 142 -11.58 -17.40 11.18
C GLU A 142 -13.09 -17.39 10.91
N TRP A 143 -13.50 -17.62 9.67
CA TRP A 143 -14.92 -17.75 9.28
C TRP A 143 -15.62 -18.86 10.04
N GLU A 144 -15.07 -20.08 10.01
CA GLU A 144 -15.61 -21.25 10.69
C GLU A 144 -15.68 -21.05 12.21
N TRP A 145 -14.65 -20.47 12.80
CA TRP A 145 -14.60 -20.18 14.22
C TRP A 145 -15.67 -19.19 14.65
N ARG A 146 -15.89 -18.13 13.89
CA ARG A 146 -16.94 -17.13 14.16
C ARG A 146 -18.32 -17.70 14.03
N LEU A 147 -18.59 -18.50 12.99
CA LEU A 147 -19.88 -19.19 12.82
C LEU A 147 -20.16 -20.13 13.98
N ALA A 148 -19.19 -20.93 14.42
CA ALA A 148 -19.35 -21.86 15.54
C ALA A 148 -19.68 -21.16 16.86
N ARG A 149 -19.24 -19.91 17.04
CA ARG A 149 -19.49 -19.11 18.24
C ARG A 149 -20.68 -18.14 18.12
N GLY A 150 -21.31 -18.07 16.96
CA GLY A 150 -22.37 -17.10 16.70
C GLY A 150 -21.88 -15.66 16.67
N GLU A 151 -20.57 -15.43 16.42
CA GLU A 151 -19.99 -14.10 16.31
C GLU A 151 -20.21 -13.50 14.92
N SER A 152 -20.16 -12.17 14.83
CA SER A 152 -20.30 -11.47 13.55
C SER A 152 -19.18 -11.83 12.58
N THR A 153 -19.53 -12.09 11.32
CA THR A 153 -18.61 -12.31 10.21
C THR A 153 -18.43 -11.07 9.33
N GLY A 154 -18.88 -9.91 9.82
CA GLY A 154 -18.85 -8.64 9.05
C GLY A 154 -17.48 -8.23 8.58
N ASN A 155 -16.42 -8.53 9.34
CA ASN A 155 -15.03 -8.29 8.96
C ASN A 155 -14.54 -9.18 7.80
N LEU A 156 -15.27 -10.27 7.47
CA LEU A 156 -14.96 -11.20 6.38
C LEU A 156 -15.96 -11.12 5.23
N GLU A 157 -16.83 -10.14 5.24
CA GLU A 157 -17.91 -9.98 4.25
C GLU A 157 -17.39 -9.92 2.80
N ALA A 158 -16.24 -9.30 2.58
CA ALA A 158 -15.60 -9.25 1.27
C ALA A 158 -15.27 -10.63 0.68
N PHE A 159 -15.12 -11.64 1.54
CA PHE A 159 -14.78 -13.03 1.15
C PHE A 159 -15.98 -13.99 1.18
N ARG A 160 -17.15 -13.53 1.59
CA ARG A 160 -18.34 -14.38 1.77
C ARG A 160 -18.63 -15.23 0.55
N GLY A 161 -18.72 -14.64 -0.63
CA GLY A 161 -19.05 -15.36 -1.86
C GLY A 161 -18.04 -16.45 -2.22
N TRP A 162 -16.78 -16.26 -1.87
CA TRP A 162 -15.72 -17.24 -2.04
C TRP A 162 -15.79 -18.34 -0.95
N LEU A 163 -15.98 -17.95 0.31
CA LEU A 163 -16.08 -18.88 1.44
C LEU A 163 -17.28 -19.84 1.32
N GLU A 164 -18.42 -19.35 0.84
CA GLU A 164 -19.64 -20.15 0.67
C GLU A 164 -19.56 -21.11 -0.52
N ARG A 165 -18.72 -20.82 -1.54
CA ARG A 165 -18.60 -21.67 -2.74
C ARG A 165 -17.54 -22.77 -2.64
N SER A 166 -16.65 -22.67 -1.69
CA SER A 166 -15.56 -23.65 -1.53
C SER A 166 -15.88 -24.64 -0.41
N PRO A 167 -15.92 -25.96 -0.71
CA PRO A 167 -16.15 -26.98 0.30
C PRO A 167 -14.96 -27.09 1.25
#